data_7507aa798aff2378492d106a1270db4b
#
_entry.id   7507aa798aff2378492d106a1270db4b
#
_cell.length_a   1.000
_cell.length_b   1.000
_cell.length_c   1.000
_cell.angle_alpha   90.00
_cell.angle_beta   90.00
_cell.angle_gamma   90.00
#
_symmetry.space_group_name_H-M   'P 1'
#
loop_
_entity.id
_entity.type
_entity.pdbx_description
1 polymer ?
#
loop_
_entity_poly.entity_id
_entity_poly.type
_entity_poly.pdbx_seq_one_letter_code
_entity_poly.pdbx_strand_id
1 'polypeptide(L)'
;AGDTIGLFASNLGLENAMSLTSYTMAFMLIGYALGIVLIPRFINQETALISSAVAGIVFSILVIISDTSNFSVSEVLWGWAGIPTLPNTITFIALLGFANALVWPAVWPLALEGLGKFTSKGSALLIMGISGGAVIPLLYGALAEHYDGQSAYWIMIPLYVFILFYAVKGHKMRRWSHKT
;
A
#
# COMPACT_ATOMS: atom_id res chain seq x y z
N ALA A 1 1.60 -3.14 -5.35
CA ALA A 1 2.98 -2.61 -5.31
C ALA A 1 4.02 -3.74 -5.37
N GLY A 2 3.98 -4.71 -4.45
CA GLY A 2 4.95 -5.84 -4.45
C GLY A 2 4.96 -6.60 -5.77
N ASP A 3 3.80 -6.93 -6.30
CA ASP A 3 3.68 -7.73 -7.54
C ASP A 3 3.96 -6.87 -8.80
N THR A 4 3.72 -5.58 -8.74
CA THR A 4 3.88 -4.68 -9.90
C THR A 4 5.29 -4.12 -10.06
N ILE A 5 6.08 -4.05 -8.98
CA ILE A 5 7.46 -3.50 -9.02
C ILE A 5 8.37 -4.31 -9.95
N GLY A 6 8.27 -5.64 -9.93
CA GLY A 6 9.05 -6.52 -10.80
C GLY A 6 8.69 -6.34 -12.27
N LEU A 7 7.40 -6.25 -12.60
CA LEU A 7 6.92 -5.98 -13.96
C LEU A 7 7.40 -4.62 -14.47
N PHE A 8 7.28 -3.57 -13.65
CA PHE A 8 7.75 -2.24 -14.02
C PHE A 8 9.25 -2.18 -14.24
N ALA A 9 10.03 -2.79 -13.34
CA ALA A 9 11.49 -2.82 -13.44
C ALA A 9 11.98 -3.62 -14.65
N SER A 10 11.31 -4.71 -15.02
CA SER A 10 11.62 -5.46 -16.23
C SER A 10 11.37 -4.65 -17.49
N ASN A 11 10.33 -3.81 -17.51
CA ASN A 11 10.06 -2.88 -18.61
C ASN A 11 11.13 -1.79 -18.74
N LEU A 12 11.82 -1.44 -17.64
CA LEU A 12 12.97 -0.53 -17.63
C LEU A 12 14.30 -1.22 -17.99
N GLY A 13 14.28 -2.52 -18.26
CA GLY A 13 15.48 -3.30 -18.60
C GLY A 13 16.44 -3.52 -17.42
N LEU A 14 15.94 -3.43 -16.17
CA LEU A 14 16.77 -3.65 -14.99
C LEU A 14 17.01 -5.15 -14.79
N GLU A 15 18.28 -5.52 -14.61
CA GLU A 15 18.65 -6.87 -14.23
C GLU A 15 18.09 -7.21 -12.84
N ASN A 16 17.70 -8.47 -12.64
CA ASN A 16 17.13 -8.96 -11.38
C ASN A 16 15.84 -8.24 -10.92
N ALA A 17 15.00 -7.82 -11.86
CA ALA A 17 13.73 -7.14 -11.59
C ALA A 17 12.86 -7.84 -10.52
N MET A 18 12.88 -9.18 -10.47
CA MET A 18 12.18 -9.98 -9.47
C MET A 18 12.70 -9.74 -8.03
N SER A 19 14.00 -9.46 -7.86
CA SER A 19 14.56 -9.20 -6.54
C SER A 19 14.09 -7.87 -5.93
N LEU A 20 13.59 -6.94 -6.75
CA LEU A 20 13.10 -5.63 -6.31
C LEU A 20 11.83 -5.75 -5.44
N THR A 21 11.08 -6.82 -5.57
CA THR A 21 9.98 -7.14 -4.65
C THR A 21 10.47 -7.24 -3.20
N SER A 22 11.72 -7.69 -2.98
CA SER A 22 12.33 -7.77 -1.65
C SER A 22 12.44 -6.40 -0.96
N TYR A 23 12.68 -5.33 -1.70
CA TYR A 23 12.69 -3.97 -1.14
C TYR A 23 11.31 -3.56 -0.64
N THR A 24 10.27 -3.83 -1.43
CA THR A 24 8.87 -3.57 -0.99
C THR A 24 8.55 -4.37 0.26
N MET A 25 8.95 -5.64 0.31
CA MET A 25 8.76 -6.51 1.48
C MET A 25 9.55 -6.02 2.69
N ALA A 26 10.80 -5.57 2.53
CA ALA A 26 11.61 -5.02 3.61
C ALA A 26 10.94 -3.76 4.22
N PHE A 27 10.48 -2.82 3.39
CA PHE A 27 9.73 -1.66 3.87
C PHE A 27 8.41 -2.03 4.55
N MET A 28 7.75 -3.07 4.07
CA MET A 28 6.55 -3.61 4.69
C MET A 28 6.84 -4.17 6.09
N LEU A 29 7.93 -4.93 6.24
CA LEU A 29 8.38 -5.45 7.55
C LEU A 29 8.74 -4.31 8.52
N ILE A 30 9.44 -3.29 8.07
CA ILE A 30 9.74 -2.09 8.88
C ILE A 30 8.43 -1.42 9.31
N GLY A 31 7.47 -1.25 8.41
CA GLY A 31 6.16 -0.70 8.72
C GLY A 31 5.40 -1.52 9.76
N TYR A 32 5.41 -2.85 9.66
CA TYR A 32 4.81 -3.73 10.66
C TYR A 32 5.50 -3.61 12.03
N ALA A 33 6.83 -3.61 12.07
CA ALA A 33 7.59 -3.46 13.32
C ALA A 33 7.25 -2.13 14.01
N LEU A 34 7.22 -1.04 13.26
CA LEU A 34 6.80 0.27 13.77
C LEU A 34 5.34 0.27 14.21
N GLY A 35 4.45 -0.36 13.47
CA GLY A 35 3.04 -0.47 13.81
C GLY A 35 2.78 -1.20 15.11
N ILE A 36 3.48 -2.29 15.38
CA ILE A 36 3.39 -3.04 16.64
C ILE A 36 3.73 -2.15 17.83
N VAL A 37 4.71 -1.26 17.67
CA VAL A 37 5.15 -0.36 18.75
C VAL A 37 4.25 0.88 18.87
N LEU A 38 3.86 1.46 17.74
CA LEU A 38 3.17 2.76 17.70
C LEU A 38 1.66 2.64 17.97
N ILE A 39 0.98 1.66 17.37
CA ILE A 39 -0.49 1.54 17.45
C ILE A 39 -0.99 1.37 18.89
N PRO A 40 -0.42 0.46 19.73
CA PRO A 40 -0.94 0.29 21.08
C PRO A 40 -0.62 1.43 22.04
N ARG A 41 0.40 2.28 21.74
CA ARG A 41 0.93 3.27 22.68
C ARG A 41 0.67 4.72 22.30
N PHE A 42 0.76 5.05 21.02
CA PHE A 42 0.81 6.43 20.54
C PHE A 42 -0.27 6.76 19.52
N ILE A 43 -0.72 5.80 18.73
CA ILE A 43 -1.60 6.02 17.58
C ILE A 43 -2.76 5.02 17.65
N ASN A 44 -4.00 5.49 17.42
CA ASN A 44 -5.13 4.60 17.26
C ASN A 44 -5.19 4.05 15.83
N GLN A 45 -6.00 3.00 15.62
CA GLN A 45 -6.14 2.32 14.33
C GLN A 45 -6.68 3.23 13.22
N GLU A 46 -7.58 4.16 13.57
CA GLU A 46 -8.11 5.15 12.63
C GLU A 46 -7.00 6.06 12.12
N THR A 47 -6.18 6.62 13.02
CA THR A 47 -5.05 7.48 12.66
C THR A 47 -3.99 6.73 11.87
N ALA A 48 -3.69 5.47 12.24
CA ALA A 48 -2.77 4.61 11.49
C ALA A 48 -3.25 4.39 10.07
N LEU A 49 -4.54 4.12 9.88
CA LEU A 49 -5.13 3.92 8.56
C LEU A 49 -5.15 5.20 7.72
N ILE A 50 -5.46 6.36 8.34
CA ILE A 50 -5.40 7.66 7.67
C ILE A 50 -3.97 7.96 7.21
N SER A 51 -2.97 7.80 8.10
CA SER A 51 -1.57 8.06 7.75
C SER A 51 -1.06 7.14 6.64
N SER A 52 -1.43 5.86 6.66
CA SER A 52 -1.13 4.91 5.59
C SER A 52 -1.76 5.31 4.26
N ALA A 53 -3.03 5.71 4.27
CA ALA A 53 -3.73 6.12 3.06
C ALA A 53 -3.12 7.40 2.46
N VAL A 54 -2.82 8.39 3.30
CA VAL A 54 -2.16 9.64 2.86
C VAL A 54 -0.76 9.35 2.31
N ALA A 55 0.05 8.55 3.01
CA ALA A 55 1.37 8.15 2.53
C ALA A 55 1.27 7.40 1.19
N GLY A 56 0.29 6.50 1.06
CA GLY A 56 0.05 5.78 -0.19
C GLY A 56 -0.31 6.70 -1.36
N ILE A 57 -1.14 7.73 -1.14
CA ILE A 57 -1.46 8.74 -2.16
C ILE A 57 -0.19 9.52 -2.54
N VAL A 58 0.56 10.00 -1.56
CA VAL A 58 1.80 10.79 -1.79
C VAL A 58 2.81 9.95 -2.58
N PHE A 59 3.09 8.72 -2.15
CA PHE A 59 4.05 7.87 -2.87
C PHE A 59 3.55 7.49 -4.26
N SER A 60 2.25 7.27 -4.46
CA SER A 60 1.69 7.03 -5.80
C SER A 60 1.88 8.22 -6.73
N ILE A 61 1.66 9.43 -6.24
CA ILE A 61 1.92 10.66 -7.02
C ILE A 61 3.42 10.78 -7.33
N LEU A 62 4.29 10.54 -6.32
CA LEU A 62 5.74 10.59 -6.52
C LEU A 62 6.23 9.55 -7.52
N VAL A 63 5.64 8.35 -7.57
CA VAL A 63 5.92 7.36 -8.62
C VAL A 63 5.65 7.93 -9.99
N ILE A 64 4.52 8.62 -10.18
CA ILE A 64 4.07 9.12 -11.49
C ILE A 64 4.94 10.28 -11.97
N ILE A 65 5.35 11.17 -11.08
CA ILE A 65 6.08 12.40 -11.45
C ILE A 65 7.60 12.29 -11.36
N SER A 66 8.14 11.21 -10.75
CA SER A 66 9.58 11.08 -10.55
C SER A 66 10.30 10.63 -11.81
N ASP A 67 11.55 11.07 -11.93
CA ASP A 67 12.44 10.66 -13.00
C ASP A 67 13.02 9.26 -12.73
N THR A 68 12.95 8.39 -13.74
CA THR A 68 13.49 7.03 -13.70
C THR A 68 15.01 6.97 -13.81
N SER A 69 15.66 8.06 -14.17
CA SER A 69 17.13 8.16 -14.28
C SER A 69 17.80 8.73 -13.03
N ASN A 70 17.04 9.22 -12.05
CA ASN A 70 17.54 9.83 -10.83
C ASN A 70 17.54 8.83 -9.66
N PHE A 71 18.62 8.75 -8.89
CA PHE A 71 18.83 7.80 -7.79
C PHE A 71 18.97 8.48 -6.42
N SER A 72 18.80 9.79 -6.34
CA SER A 72 19.08 10.59 -5.13
C SER A 72 18.32 10.12 -3.88
N VAL A 73 17.09 9.64 -4.03
CA VAL A 73 16.27 9.20 -2.89
C VAL A 73 16.84 7.93 -2.26
N SER A 74 17.21 6.94 -3.07
CA SER A 74 17.79 5.69 -2.57
C SER A 74 19.21 5.90 -2.01
N GLU A 75 19.99 6.81 -2.59
CA GLU A 75 21.30 7.20 -2.06
C GLU A 75 21.20 7.76 -0.64
N VAL A 76 20.24 8.64 -0.39
CA VAL A 76 20.00 9.21 0.94
C VAL A 76 19.46 8.18 1.93
N LEU A 77 18.54 7.30 1.49
CA LEU A 77 17.89 6.36 2.39
C LEU A 77 18.80 5.20 2.82
N TRP A 78 19.57 4.62 1.90
CA TRP A 78 20.41 3.45 2.18
C TRP A 78 21.74 3.36 1.45
N GLY A 79 22.11 4.35 0.61
CA GLY A 79 23.40 4.36 -0.07
C GLY A 79 24.58 4.28 0.89
N TRP A 80 24.45 4.86 2.07
CA TRP A 80 25.45 4.79 3.17
C TRP A 80 25.65 3.36 3.72
N ALA A 81 24.70 2.46 3.54
CA ALA A 81 24.76 1.07 4.02
C ALA A 81 25.39 0.11 2.99
N GLY A 82 25.86 0.61 1.82
CA GLY A 82 26.41 -0.21 0.75
C GLY A 82 25.37 -1.07 0.01
N ILE A 83 24.09 -0.76 0.18
CA ILE A 83 23.00 -1.42 -0.54
C ILE A 83 22.86 -0.78 -1.93
N PRO A 84 22.65 -1.57 -3.01
CA PRO A 84 22.48 -1.03 -4.35
C PRO A 84 21.39 0.05 -4.40
N THR A 85 21.72 1.18 -5.01
CA THR A 85 20.77 2.28 -5.20
C THR A 85 19.81 1.97 -6.34
N LEU A 86 18.60 2.50 -6.24
CA LEU A 86 17.50 2.28 -7.18
C LEU A 86 17.03 3.62 -7.76
N PRO A 87 16.50 3.64 -8.99
CA PRO A 87 15.80 4.80 -9.52
C PRO A 87 14.74 5.31 -8.55
N ASN A 88 14.54 6.62 -8.49
CA ASN A 88 13.58 7.24 -7.57
C ASN A 88 12.18 6.66 -7.72
N THR A 89 11.72 6.43 -8.96
CA THR A 89 10.42 5.80 -9.24
C THR A 89 10.30 4.44 -8.56
N ILE A 90 11.30 3.56 -8.71
CA ILE A 90 11.32 2.23 -8.08
C ILE A 90 11.40 2.35 -6.56
N THR A 91 12.16 3.31 -6.06
CA THR A 91 12.26 3.60 -4.62
C THR A 91 10.90 3.98 -4.03
N PHE A 92 10.12 4.83 -4.71
CA PHE A 92 8.78 5.18 -4.24
C PHE A 92 7.80 4.02 -4.33
N ILE A 93 7.92 3.13 -5.34
CA ILE A 93 7.13 1.89 -5.38
C ILE A 93 7.49 0.98 -4.21
N ALA A 94 8.76 0.86 -3.86
CA ALA A 94 9.18 0.09 -2.68
C ALA A 94 8.62 0.71 -1.38
N LEU A 95 8.61 2.04 -1.25
CA LEU A 95 8.02 2.76 -0.12
C LEU A 95 6.49 2.61 -0.02
N LEU A 96 5.80 2.27 -1.12
CA LEU A 96 4.38 1.86 -1.03
C LEU A 96 4.19 0.61 -0.16
N GLY A 97 5.21 -0.26 -0.05
CA GLY A 97 5.21 -1.37 0.90
C GLY A 97 5.05 -0.89 2.35
N PHE A 98 5.78 0.16 2.73
CA PHE A 98 5.64 0.80 4.05
C PHE A 98 4.25 1.38 4.26
N ALA A 99 3.71 2.13 3.29
CA ALA A 99 2.34 2.66 3.35
C ALA A 99 1.28 1.56 3.49
N ASN A 100 1.48 0.41 2.85
CA ASN A 100 0.54 -0.71 2.91
C ASN A 100 0.62 -1.53 4.22
N ALA A 101 1.73 -1.46 4.94
CA ALA A 101 1.99 -2.31 6.10
C ALA A 101 0.88 -2.21 7.16
N LEU A 102 0.41 -1.00 7.47
CA LEU A 102 -0.59 -0.78 8.52
C LEU A 102 -2.03 -0.85 8.04
N VAL A 103 -2.27 -0.93 6.73
CA VAL A 103 -3.63 -0.94 6.18
C VAL A 103 -4.42 -2.14 6.68
N TRP A 104 -3.88 -3.35 6.52
CA TRP A 104 -4.59 -4.57 6.92
C TRP A 104 -4.78 -4.69 8.43
N PRO A 105 -3.76 -4.52 9.28
CA PRO A 105 -3.92 -4.54 10.73
C PRO A 105 -4.89 -3.49 11.26
N ALA A 106 -4.98 -2.33 10.63
CA ALA A 106 -5.88 -1.25 11.05
C ALA A 106 -7.33 -1.44 10.56
N VAL A 107 -7.51 -1.93 9.31
CA VAL A 107 -8.85 -2.17 8.74
C VAL A 107 -9.58 -3.27 9.48
N TRP A 108 -8.90 -4.33 9.88
CA TRP A 108 -9.52 -5.51 10.48
C TRP A 108 -10.31 -5.19 11.76
N PRO A 109 -9.72 -4.58 12.79
CA PRO A 109 -10.47 -4.21 13.99
C PRO A 109 -11.57 -3.18 13.69
N LEU A 110 -11.28 -2.16 12.87
CA LEU A 110 -12.24 -1.14 12.50
C LEU A 110 -13.48 -1.72 11.78
N ALA A 111 -13.31 -2.70 10.92
CA ALA A 111 -14.41 -3.30 10.18
C ALA A 111 -15.26 -4.25 11.02
N LEU A 112 -14.64 -4.95 11.98
CA LEU A 112 -15.32 -5.94 12.82
C LEU A 112 -15.94 -5.37 14.11
N GLU A 113 -15.57 -4.15 14.47
CA GLU A 113 -16.07 -3.49 15.67
C GLU A 113 -17.62 -3.40 15.66
N GLY A 114 -18.25 -3.78 16.75
CA GLY A 114 -19.69 -3.69 16.93
C GLY A 114 -20.54 -4.74 16.18
N LEU A 115 -19.93 -5.68 15.44
CA LEU A 115 -20.67 -6.72 14.70
C LEU A 115 -21.25 -7.83 15.58
N GLY A 116 -20.76 -8.01 16.82
CA GLY A 116 -21.26 -9.02 17.75
C GLY A 116 -21.39 -10.41 17.10
N LYS A 117 -22.58 -10.98 17.07
CA LYS A 117 -22.83 -12.30 16.45
C LYS A 117 -22.56 -12.40 14.94
N PHE A 118 -22.41 -11.28 14.26
CA PHE A 118 -22.09 -11.23 12.84
C PHE A 118 -20.59 -11.12 12.53
N THR A 119 -19.71 -11.10 13.55
CA THR A 119 -18.24 -11.00 13.38
C THR A 119 -17.70 -12.07 12.42
N SER A 120 -18.16 -13.31 12.51
CA SER A 120 -17.73 -14.40 11.62
C SER A 120 -18.07 -14.10 10.15
N LYS A 121 -19.27 -13.58 9.88
CA LYS A 121 -19.67 -13.20 8.52
C LYS A 121 -18.88 -11.99 8.02
N GLY A 122 -18.65 -11.00 8.88
CA GLY A 122 -17.80 -9.85 8.56
C GLY A 122 -16.37 -10.25 8.24
N SER A 123 -15.78 -11.14 9.03
CA SER A 123 -14.44 -11.69 8.76
C SER A 123 -14.37 -12.43 7.43
N ALA A 124 -15.38 -13.24 7.10
CA ALA A 124 -15.43 -13.94 5.82
C ALA A 124 -15.48 -12.95 4.64
N LEU A 125 -16.26 -11.88 4.72
CA LEU A 125 -16.30 -10.82 3.70
C LEU A 125 -14.96 -10.09 3.55
N LEU A 126 -14.28 -9.80 4.67
CA LEU A 126 -12.94 -9.21 4.61
C LEU A 126 -11.92 -10.12 3.92
N ILE A 127 -11.95 -11.42 4.23
CA ILE A 127 -11.08 -12.41 3.59
C ILE A 127 -11.37 -12.48 2.08
N MET A 128 -12.64 -12.42 1.66
CA MET A 128 -13.00 -12.36 0.24
C MET A 128 -12.40 -11.11 -0.44
N GLY A 129 -12.22 -10.00 0.29
CA GLY A 129 -11.55 -8.80 -0.22
C GLY A 129 -10.08 -9.04 -0.63
N ILE A 130 -9.41 -10.08 -0.13
CA ILE A 130 -8.04 -10.45 -0.51
C ILE A 130 -7.97 -10.82 -2.01
N SER A 131 -9.07 -11.26 -2.60
CA SER A 131 -9.14 -11.53 -4.05
C SER A 131 -8.80 -10.30 -4.92
N GLY A 132 -8.96 -9.08 -4.37
CA GLY A 132 -8.47 -7.85 -5.00
C GLY A 132 -6.97 -7.86 -5.27
N GLY A 133 -6.19 -8.62 -4.50
CA GLY A 133 -4.76 -8.83 -4.72
C GLY A 133 -4.44 -9.51 -6.05
N ALA A 134 -5.36 -10.28 -6.63
CA ALA A 134 -5.21 -10.85 -7.96
C ALA A 134 -5.71 -9.88 -9.06
N VAL A 135 -6.82 -9.18 -8.81
CA VAL A 135 -7.45 -8.30 -9.80
C VAL A 135 -6.61 -7.06 -10.09
N ILE A 136 -6.07 -6.41 -9.05
CA ILE A 136 -5.33 -5.13 -9.21
C ILE A 136 -4.05 -5.29 -10.04
N PRO A 137 -3.19 -6.31 -9.84
CA PRO A 137 -2.04 -6.54 -10.72
C PRO A 137 -2.42 -6.80 -12.18
N LEU A 138 -3.53 -7.50 -12.45
CA LEU A 138 -4.04 -7.71 -13.81
C LEU A 138 -4.46 -6.39 -14.46
N LEU A 139 -5.20 -5.55 -13.73
CA LEU A 139 -5.59 -4.21 -14.22
C LEU A 139 -4.37 -3.32 -14.46
N TYR A 140 -3.38 -3.38 -13.56
CA TYR A 140 -2.12 -2.66 -13.76
C TYR A 140 -1.40 -3.14 -15.03
N GLY A 141 -1.29 -4.46 -15.24
CA GLY A 141 -0.68 -5.03 -16.44
C GLY A 141 -1.35 -4.54 -17.72
N ALA A 142 -2.68 -4.61 -17.77
CA ALA A 142 -3.45 -4.13 -18.92
C ALA A 142 -3.27 -2.62 -19.17
N LEU A 143 -3.18 -1.81 -18.12
CA LEU A 143 -2.90 -0.37 -18.25
C LEU A 143 -1.47 -0.11 -18.72
N ALA A 144 -0.49 -0.86 -18.22
CA ALA A 144 0.90 -0.72 -18.59
C ALA A 144 1.17 -1.11 -20.05
N GLU A 145 0.39 -2.03 -20.62
CA GLU A 145 0.43 -2.37 -22.05
C GLU A 145 -0.14 -1.26 -22.95
N HIS A 146 -1.14 -0.51 -22.48
CA HIS A 146 -1.83 0.51 -23.29
C HIS A 146 -1.19 1.90 -23.17
N TYR A 147 -0.60 2.22 -22.03
CA TYR A 147 0.02 3.52 -21.76
C TYR A 147 1.53 3.34 -21.56
N ASP A 148 1.98 3.29 -20.33
CA ASP A 148 3.32 2.96 -19.90
C ASP A 148 3.27 2.48 -18.45
N GLY A 149 4.32 1.76 -18.01
CA GLY A 149 4.36 1.16 -16.68
C GLY A 149 4.31 2.18 -15.55
N GLN A 150 4.83 3.39 -15.75
CA GLN A 150 4.82 4.45 -14.74
C GLN A 150 3.43 5.10 -14.64
N SER A 151 2.83 5.47 -15.76
CA SER A 151 1.47 6.02 -15.81
C SER A 151 0.42 5.04 -15.31
N ALA A 152 0.62 3.73 -15.47
CA ALA A 152 -0.30 2.72 -14.95
C ALA A 152 -0.48 2.80 -13.42
N TYR A 153 0.46 3.40 -12.67
CA TYR A 153 0.32 3.63 -11.23
C TYR A 153 -0.79 4.63 -10.85
N TRP A 154 -1.39 5.35 -11.81
CA TRP A 154 -2.60 6.14 -11.58
C TRP A 154 -3.73 5.33 -10.92
N ILE A 155 -3.79 4.02 -11.18
CA ILE A 155 -4.78 3.13 -10.56
C ILE A 155 -4.68 3.10 -9.03
N MET A 156 -3.51 3.36 -8.46
CA MET A 156 -3.30 3.33 -7.00
C MET A 156 -3.98 4.49 -6.28
N ILE A 157 -4.08 5.66 -6.93
CA ILE A 157 -4.64 6.88 -6.31
C ILE A 157 -6.10 6.67 -5.88
N PRO A 158 -7.04 6.26 -6.76
CA PRO A 158 -8.43 6.02 -6.34
C PRO A 158 -8.56 4.94 -5.26
N LEU A 159 -7.68 3.92 -5.26
CA LEU A 159 -7.68 2.90 -4.23
C LEU A 159 -7.30 3.47 -2.87
N TYR A 160 -6.24 4.29 -2.78
CA TYR A 160 -5.87 4.94 -1.53
C TYR A 160 -6.87 6.02 -1.09
N VAL A 161 -7.49 6.73 -2.03
CA VAL A 161 -8.59 7.67 -1.73
C VAL A 161 -9.77 6.91 -1.13
N PHE A 162 -10.10 5.73 -1.64
CA PHE A 162 -11.14 4.88 -1.06
C PHE A 162 -10.79 4.42 0.37
N ILE A 163 -9.54 4.01 0.61
CA ILE A 163 -9.04 3.66 1.95
C ILE A 163 -9.14 4.87 2.88
N LEU A 164 -8.75 6.05 2.42
CA LEU A 164 -8.84 7.30 3.18
C LEU A 164 -10.31 7.64 3.52
N PHE A 165 -11.21 7.54 2.56
CA PHE A 165 -12.64 7.71 2.80
C PHE A 165 -13.16 6.74 3.86
N TYR A 166 -12.77 5.48 3.77
CA TYR A 166 -13.14 4.47 4.75
C TYR A 166 -12.59 4.81 6.14
N ALA A 167 -11.33 5.23 6.24
CA ALA A 167 -10.66 5.58 7.48
C ALA A 167 -11.33 6.79 8.18
N VAL A 168 -11.72 7.81 7.43
CA VAL A 168 -12.28 9.05 7.99
C VAL A 168 -13.76 8.93 8.28
N LYS A 169 -14.52 8.33 7.39
CA LYS A 169 -15.99 8.35 7.41
C LYS A 169 -16.64 6.97 7.31
N GLY A 170 -16.13 6.11 6.44
CA GLY A 170 -16.79 4.85 6.10
C GLY A 170 -17.03 3.94 7.31
N HIS A 171 -16.03 3.76 8.17
CA HIS A 171 -16.15 2.92 9.36
C HIS A 171 -17.12 3.48 10.41
N LYS A 172 -17.42 4.80 10.41
CA LYS A 172 -18.36 5.47 11.31
C LYS A 172 -19.80 5.42 10.82
N MET A 173 -20.04 5.00 9.58
CA MET A 173 -21.40 4.94 8.99
C MET A 173 -22.23 3.74 9.49
N ARG A 174 -21.86 3.13 10.59
CA ARG A 174 -22.53 1.99 11.23
C ARG A 174 -23.79 2.46 11.97
N ARG A 175 -24.89 2.62 11.28
CA ARG A 175 -26.20 2.78 11.93
C ARG A 175 -26.97 1.46 11.84
N TRP A 176 -26.62 0.53 12.71
CA TRP A 176 -27.53 -0.58 12.99
C TRP A 176 -28.60 -0.04 13.94
N SER A 177 -29.73 0.35 13.40
CA SER A 177 -30.92 0.62 14.21
C SER A 177 -31.32 -0.70 14.87
N HIS A 178 -31.00 -0.88 16.13
CA HIS A 178 -31.69 -1.83 16.97
C HIS A 178 -33.12 -1.32 17.13
N LYS A 179 -34.01 -1.65 16.17
CA LYS A 179 -35.43 -1.70 16.48
C LYS A 179 -35.63 -2.96 17.31
N THR A 180 -35.78 -2.75 18.62
CA THR A 180 -36.34 -3.69 19.57
C THR A 180 -37.74 -4.12 19.11
#